data_ca1440fcc1f22c736df0ca9d038577fb
#
_entry.id   ca1440fcc1f22c736df0ca9d038577fb
#
_cell.length_a   1.000
_cell.length_b   1.000
_cell.length_c   1.000
_cell.angle_alpha   90.00
_cell.angle_beta   90.00
_cell.angle_gamma   90.00
#
_symmetry.space_group_name_H-M   'P 1'
#
loop_
_entity.id
_entity.type
_entity.pdbx_description
1 polymer ?
#
loop_
_entity_poly.entity_id
_entity_poly.type
_entity_poly.pdbx_seq_one_letter_code
_entity_poly.pdbx_strand_id
1 'polypeptide(L)'
;MLNIVIEREHRSCRLANGTWSAPAFFSISGGSWGLQAGVEDVDLVMMFMTPEGAQHLMQNKFQIGGSISGAAGPVGRHASAGVDWKLDTQILTYSRAKGLFAGIDLEGSWIEHDNDSTKALYGKDVTTTAALTGEVPVPMEARGFIAEVARLRTEAEAR
;
A
#
# COMPACT_ATOMS: atom_id res chain seq x y z
N MET A 1 -2.32 -8.48 11.36
CA MET A 1 -2.62 -8.17 9.96
C MET A 1 -2.26 -6.71 9.71
N LEU A 2 -1.27 -6.47 8.89
CA LEU A 2 -0.78 -5.12 8.57
C LEU A 2 -1.55 -4.64 7.33
N ASN A 3 -2.43 -3.68 7.46
CA ASN A 3 -3.17 -3.13 6.34
C ASN A 3 -2.48 -1.85 5.87
N ILE A 4 -2.11 -1.79 4.60
CA ILE A 4 -1.52 -0.62 3.97
C ILE A 4 -2.46 -0.18 2.87
N VAL A 5 -2.94 1.05 2.97
CA VAL A 5 -3.74 1.69 1.93
C VAL A 5 -2.83 2.59 1.12
N ILE A 6 -2.91 2.47 -0.19
CA ILE A 6 -2.19 3.31 -1.13
C ILE A 6 -3.22 4.09 -1.93
N GLU A 7 -3.27 5.37 -1.73
CA GLU A 7 -3.89 6.30 -2.65
C GLU A 7 -2.77 7.06 -3.34
N ARG A 8 -2.72 6.97 -4.64
CA ARG A 8 -1.78 7.52 -5.63
C ARG A 8 -0.31 7.74 -5.23
N GLU A 9 0.02 8.07 -3.98
CA GLU A 9 1.39 8.43 -3.57
C GLU A 9 1.69 8.22 -2.08
N HIS A 10 0.69 7.93 -1.23
CA HIS A 10 0.87 7.88 0.22
C HIS A 10 0.74 6.46 0.77
N ARG A 11 1.64 6.07 1.65
CA ARG A 11 1.58 4.81 2.38
C ARG A 11 1.68 5.04 3.87
N SER A 12 0.86 4.33 4.63
CA SER A 12 0.88 4.35 6.08
C SER A 12 0.75 2.92 6.61
N CYS A 13 1.46 2.62 7.68
CA CYS A 13 1.44 1.33 8.36
C CYS A 13 0.67 1.42 9.66
N ARG A 14 -0.04 0.33 10.03
CA ARG A 14 -0.61 0.24 11.37
C ARG A 14 0.47 -0.13 12.36
N LEU A 15 0.63 0.70 13.39
CA LEU A 15 1.59 0.49 14.47
C LEU A 15 1.07 -0.52 15.51
N ALA A 16 1.95 -1.07 16.31
CA ALA A 16 1.62 -2.04 17.36
C ALA A 16 0.63 -1.47 18.40
N ASN A 17 0.65 -0.16 18.64
CA ASN A 17 -0.30 0.53 19.51
C ASN A 17 -1.69 0.75 18.90
N GLY A 18 -1.92 0.27 17.66
CA GLY A 18 -3.18 0.40 16.95
C GLY A 18 -3.39 1.71 16.19
N THR A 19 -2.47 2.67 16.29
CA THR A 19 -2.50 3.91 15.50
C THR A 19 -1.90 3.70 14.11
N TRP A 20 -2.06 4.68 13.22
CA TRP A 20 -1.45 4.68 11.91
C TRP A 20 -0.16 5.49 11.92
N SER A 21 0.85 5.00 11.20
CA SER A 21 2.11 5.71 11.02
C SER A 21 1.93 6.97 10.18
N ALA A 22 2.93 7.82 10.20
CA ALA A 22 3.06 8.89 9.22
C ALA A 22 3.28 8.28 7.81
N PRO A 23 2.75 8.92 6.74
CA PRO A 23 2.86 8.38 5.39
C PRO A 23 4.27 8.55 4.81
N ALA A 24 4.64 7.65 3.90
CA ALA A 24 5.82 7.79 3.05
C ALA A 24 5.42 7.58 1.60
N PHE A 25 6.24 8.08 0.67
CA PHE A 25 5.98 7.98 -0.76
C PHE A 25 6.81 6.88 -1.40
N PHE A 26 6.23 6.26 -2.42
CA PHE A 26 6.88 5.24 -3.22
C PHE A 26 6.51 5.42 -4.68
N SER A 27 7.42 5.10 -5.55
CA SER A 27 7.16 4.96 -6.97
C SER A 27 6.97 3.50 -7.35
N ILE A 28 6.17 3.26 -8.39
CA ILE A 28 6.00 1.96 -9.00
C ILE A 28 6.40 2.03 -10.46
N SER A 29 7.19 1.06 -10.92
CA SER A 29 7.68 1.02 -12.30
C SER A 29 7.80 -0.41 -12.81
N GLY A 30 7.81 -0.57 -14.14
CA GLY A 30 7.87 -1.89 -14.77
C GLY A 30 6.57 -2.68 -14.65
N GLY A 31 6.64 -3.98 -14.94
CA GLY A 31 5.47 -4.86 -14.97
C GLY A 31 4.72 -4.82 -16.30
N SER A 32 3.83 -5.81 -16.47
CA SER A 32 3.07 -6.02 -17.71
C SER A 32 1.75 -5.26 -17.77
N TRP A 33 1.40 -4.56 -16.71
CA TRP A 33 0.14 -3.83 -16.68
C TRP A 33 0.31 -2.46 -17.36
N GLY A 34 -0.39 -2.27 -18.45
CA GLY A 34 -0.36 -1.13 -19.36
C GLY A 34 -0.52 0.28 -18.78
N LEU A 35 0.17 0.62 -17.71
CA LEU A 35 0.35 2.01 -17.24
C LEU A 35 0.98 2.92 -18.29
N GLN A 36 1.56 2.32 -19.33
CA GLN A 36 2.17 3.06 -20.44
C GLN A 36 1.17 3.71 -21.38
N ALA A 37 -0.11 3.41 -21.25
CA ALA A 37 -1.15 3.89 -22.17
C ALA A 37 -1.96 5.08 -21.64
N GLY A 38 -1.42 5.92 -20.79
CA GLY A 38 -2.08 7.17 -20.37
C GLY A 38 -3.44 6.95 -19.70
N VAL A 39 -3.59 5.88 -18.93
CA VAL A 39 -4.79 5.65 -18.11
C VAL A 39 -4.72 6.65 -16.96
N GLU A 40 -5.36 7.78 -17.16
CA GLU A 40 -5.58 8.78 -16.14
C GLU A 40 -6.42 8.15 -15.02
N ASP A 41 -6.04 8.41 -13.75
CA ASP A 41 -6.82 8.17 -12.55
C ASP A 41 -7.11 6.69 -12.19
N VAL A 42 -6.05 5.91 -12.00
CA VAL A 42 -6.14 4.58 -11.38
C VAL A 42 -5.53 4.63 -9.98
N ASP A 43 -6.34 4.38 -8.97
CA ASP A 43 -5.85 4.18 -7.61
C ASP A 43 -5.39 2.72 -7.46
N LEU A 44 -4.26 2.52 -6.81
CA LEU A 44 -3.75 1.20 -6.47
C LEU A 44 -3.82 0.98 -4.97
N VAL A 45 -4.26 -0.21 -4.57
CA VAL A 45 -4.22 -0.64 -3.17
C VAL A 45 -3.42 -1.93 -3.08
N MET A 46 -2.38 -1.92 -2.27
CA MET A 46 -1.60 -3.11 -1.94
C MET A 46 -1.76 -3.42 -0.46
N MET A 47 -2.20 -4.63 -0.15
CA MET A 47 -2.34 -5.11 1.22
C MET A 47 -1.23 -6.11 1.52
N PHE A 48 -0.35 -5.76 2.44
CA PHE A 48 0.70 -6.66 2.92
C PHE A 48 0.12 -7.60 3.96
N MET A 49 0.09 -8.88 3.65
CA MET A 49 -0.61 -9.90 4.43
C MET A 49 0.25 -10.48 5.55
N THR A 50 1.57 -10.35 5.45
CA THR A 50 2.52 -10.91 6.42
C THR A 50 3.49 -9.85 6.93
N PRO A 51 4.03 -9.99 8.16
CA PRO A 51 5.07 -9.11 8.68
C PRO A 51 6.32 -9.11 7.81
N GLU A 52 6.71 -10.27 7.27
CA GLU A 52 7.85 -10.42 6.37
C GLU A 52 7.63 -9.64 5.08
N GLY A 53 6.42 -9.73 4.52
CA GLY A 53 6.03 -8.93 3.36
C GLY A 53 6.16 -7.43 3.64
N ALA A 54 5.68 -6.97 4.78
CA ALA A 54 5.77 -5.57 5.18
C ALA A 54 7.22 -5.08 5.39
N GLN A 55 8.14 -5.96 5.79
CA GLN A 55 9.55 -5.60 5.93
C GLN A 55 10.21 -5.16 4.62
N HIS A 56 9.70 -5.65 3.47
CA HIS A 56 10.18 -5.19 2.17
C HIS A 56 9.97 -3.71 1.93
N LEU A 57 8.98 -3.08 2.59
CA LEU A 57 8.79 -1.63 2.52
C LEU A 57 9.94 -0.82 3.15
N MET A 58 10.74 -1.45 4.00
CA MET A 58 11.92 -0.80 4.60
C MET A 58 13.15 -0.87 3.68
N GLN A 59 13.09 -1.67 2.60
CA GLN A 59 14.11 -1.72 1.59
C GLN A 59 13.92 -0.59 0.59
N ASN A 60 15.01 -0.01 0.11
CA ASN A 60 14.96 1.07 -0.87
C ASN A 60 14.21 0.69 -2.14
N LYS A 61 14.26 -0.59 -2.52
CA LYS A 61 13.63 -1.14 -3.72
C LYS A 61 13.39 -2.63 -3.57
N PHE A 62 12.22 -3.12 -4.06
CA PHE A 62 11.92 -4.54 -4.16
C PHE A 62 11.04 -4.82 -5.39
N GLN A 63 11.00 -6.08 -5.83
CA GLN A 63 10.21 -6.52 -6.98
C GLN A 63 9.09 -7.46 -6.56
N ILE A 64 7.88 -7.18 -7.00
CA ILE A 64 6.73 -8.09 -6.82
C ILE A 64 6.91 -9.28 -7.77
N GLY A 65 6.76 -10.49 -7.24
CA GLY A 65 7.02 -11.74 -7.97
C GLY A 65 8.48 -12.21 -7.93
N GLY A 66 9.42 -11.30 -7.66
CA GLY A 66 10.84 -11.61 -7.48
C GLY A 66 11.24 -11.71 -6.01
N SER A 67 11.16 -10.58 -5.30
CA SER A 67 11.56 -10.49 -3.89
C SER A 67 10.42 -10.85 -2.92
N ILE A 68 9.18 -10.67 -3.34
CA ILE A 68 7.97 -10.85 -2.53
C ILE A 68 6.84 -11.37 -3.40
N SER A 69 6.09 -12.35 -2.92
CA SER A 69 4.96 -12.92 -3.66
C SER A 69 3.76 -11.98 -3.65
N GLY A 70 3.18 -11.71 -4.81
CA GLY A 70 1.98 -10.90 -4.99
C GLY A 70 0.89 -11.66 -5.73
N ALA A 71 -0.35 -11.29 -5.51
CA ALA A 71 -1.49 -11.78 -6.26
C ALA A 71 -2.59 -10.73 -6.39
N ALA A 72 -3.38 -10.83 -7.47
CA ALA A 72 -4.59 -10.04 -7.62
C ALA A 72 -5.55 -10.31 -6.46
N GLY A 73 -6.03 -9.27 -5.78
CA GLY A 73 -6.94 -9.40 -4.66
C GLY A 73 -8.35 -9.82 -5.10
N PRO A 74 -9.11 -10.54 -4.27
CA PRO A 74 -10.48 -10.93 -4.58
C PRO A 74 -11.44 -9.77 -4.46
N VAL A 75 -12.42 -9.74 -5.36
CA VAL A 75 -13.49 -8.75 -5.35
C VAL A 75 -14.86 -9.42 -5.51
N GLY A 76 -15.89 -8.79 -4.97
CA GLY A 76 -17.28 -9.26 -5.12
C GLY A 76 -17.53 -10.62 -4.45
N ARG A 77 -18.32 -11.48 -5.10
CA ARG A 77 -18.72 -12.80 -4.56
C ARG A 77 -17.54 -13.74 -4.33
N HIS A 78 -16.45 -13.55 -5.03
CA HIS A 78 -15.23 -14.35 -4.85
C HIS A 78 -14.48 -14.02 -3.56
N ALA A 79 -14.73 -12.87 -2.94
CA ALA A 79 -14.15 -12.51 -1.66
C ALA A 79 -14.73 -13.31 -0.48
N SER A 80 -15.97 -13.82 -0.62
CA SER A 80 -16.67 -14.59 0.41
C SER A 80 -16.60 -16.11 0.22
N ALA A 81 -16.25 -16.58 -0.97
CA ALA A 81 -16.16 -18.00 -1.28
C ALA A 81 -14.77 -18.53 -0.98
N GLY A 82 -14.38 -18.67 0.31
CA GLY A 82 -13.18 -19.37 0.79
C GLY A 82 -12.16 -19.78 -0.29
N VAL A 83 -11.70 -18.82 -1.08
CA VAL A 83 -10.67 -19.08 -2.06
C VAL A 83 -9.43 -19.47 -1.26
N ASP A 84 -8.89 -20.64 -1.48
CA ASP A 84 -7.59 -21.05 -0.99
C ASP A 84 -6.56 -20.02 -1.50
N TRP A 85 -6.42 -18.95 -0.71
CA TRP A 85 -5.31 -18.01 -0.90
C TRP A 85 -4.08 -18.87 -0.85
N LYS A 86 -3.29 -18.83 -1.89
CA LYS A 86 -1.98 -19.44 -1.84
C LYS A 86 -1.36 -18.99 -0.53
N LEU A 87 -1.17 -19.91 0.41
CA LEU A 87 -0.67 -19.65 1.76
C LEU A 87 0.60 -18.79 1.78
N ASP A 88 1.24 -18.66 0.63
CA ASP A 88 2.48 -17.93 0.40
C ASP A 88 2.29 -16.51 -0.17
N THR A 89 1.04 -16.04 -0.40
CA THR A 89 0.82 -14.69 -0.92
C THR A 89 1.08 -13.65 0.16
N GLN A 90 2.09 -12.83 -0.07
CA GLN A 90 2.50 -11.79 0.87
C GLN A 90 1.86 -10.42 0.57
N ILE A 91 1.47 -10.18 -0.68
CA ILE A 91 0.79 -8.94 -1.10
C ILE A 91 -0.47 -9.28 -1.90
N LEU A 92 -1.60 -8.67 -1.54
CA LEU A 92 -2.80 -8.60 -2.36
C LEU A 92 -2.89 -7.23 -3.02
N THR A 93 -3.16 -7.21 -4.32
CA THR A 93 -3.16 -6.00 -5.13
C THR A 93 -4.51 -5.75 -5.77
N TYR A 94 -4.94 -4.50 -5.71
CA TYR A 94 -6.21 -4.02 -6.24
C TYR A 94 -5.99 -2.74 -7.02
N SER A 95 -6.82 -2.52 -8.04
CA SER A 95 -6.96 -1.24 -8.70
C SER A 95 -8.37 -0.71 -8.57
N ARG A 96 -8.52 0.61 -8.55
CA ARG A 96 -9.80 1.29 -8.68
C ARG A 96 -9.75 2.25 -9.86
N ALA A 97 -10.62 2.05 -10.81
CA ALA A 97 -10.81 2.94 -11.94
C ALA A 97 -12.30 3.27 -12.07
N LYS A 98 -12.65 4.53 -12.24
CA LYS A 98 -14.04 5.00 -12.37
C LYS A 98 -14.99 4.45 -11.29
N GLY A 99 -14.50 4.35 -10.03
CA GLY A 99 -15.28 3.88 -8.90
C GLY A 99 -15.42 2.36 -8.74
N LEU A 100 -14.89 1.57 -9.67
CA LEU A 100 -14.93 0.11 -9.60
C LEU A 100 -13.59 -0.45 -9.15
N PHE A 101 -13.63 -1.39 -8.18
CA PHE A 101 -12.47 -2.15 -7.73
C PHE A 101 -12.32 -3.44 -8.54
N ALA A 102 -11.07 -3.75 -8.89
CA ALA A 102 -10.69 -5.04 -9.48
C ALA A 102 -9.39 -5.52 -8.85
N GLY A 103 -9.22 -6.82 -8.71
CA GLY A 103 -7.90 -7.41 -8.45
C GLY A 103 -7.01 -7.19 -9.66
N ILE A 104 -5.75 -6.83 -9.44
CA ILE A 104 -4.77 -6.59 -10.49
C ILE A 104 -3.49 -7.34 -10.18
N ASP A 105 -2.87 -7.91 -11.20
CA ASP A 105 -1.56 -8.54 -11.09
C ASP A 105 -0.48 -7.50 -11.34
N LEU A 106 0.38 -7.31 -10.35
CA LEU A 106 1.54 -6.41 -10.40
C LEU A 106 2.86 -7.17 -10.48
N GLU A 107 2.83 -8.47 -10.83
CA GLU A 107 4.05 -9.26 -10.94
C GLU A 107 5.05 -8.63 -11.93
N GLY A 108 6.32 -8.60 -11.55
CA GLY A 108 7.38 -7.95 -12.30
C GLY A 108 7.51 -6.45 -12.05
N SER A 109 6.59 -5.82 -11.33
CA SER A 109 6.69 -4.40 -10.97
C SER A 109 7.73 -4.17 -9.88
N TRP A 110 8.44 -3.06 -9.99
CA TRP A 110 9.36 -2.56 -8.98
C TRP A 110 8.69 -1.50 -8.13
N ILE A 111 8.87 -1.63 -6.83
CA ILE A 111 8.46 -0.63 -5.83
C ILE A 111 9.73 -0.01 -5.27
N GLU A 112 9.81 1.31 -5.25
CA GLU A 112 11.00 2.05 -4.83
C GLU A 112 10.61 3.24 -3.95
N HIS A 113 11.42 3.59 -2.95
CA HIS A 113 11.19 4.76 -2.12
C HIS A 113 11.25 6.05 -2.96
N ASP A 114 10.23 6.88 -2.87
CA ASP A 114 10.25 8.24 -3.41
C ASP A 114 10.68 9.21 -2.30
N ASN A 115 11.99 9.36 -2.18
CA ASN A 115 12.58 10.21 -1.15
C ASN A 115 12.33 11.69 -1.40
N ASP A 116 12.20 12.12 -2.66
CA ASP A 116 11.97 13.52 -3.00
C ASP A 116 10.57 13.97 -2.58
N SER A 117 9.54 13.17 -2.89
CA SER A 117 8.17 13.44 -2.46
C SER A 117 8.03 13.33 -0.93
N THR A 118 8.69 12.35 -0.30
CA THR A 118 8.72 12.23 1.16
C THR A 118 9.34 13.48 1.79
N LYS A 119 10.48 13.94 1.30
CA LYS A 119 11.12 15.16 1.77
C LYS A 119 10.26 16.41 1.55
N ALA A 120 9.57 16.50 0.41
CA ALA A 120 8.67 17.63 0.13
C ALA A 120 7.53 17.70 1.15
N LEU A 121 6.93 16.56 1.53
CA LEU A 121 5.86 16.51 2.53
C LEU A 121 6.35 16.94 3.92
N TYR A 122 7.52 16.48 4.35
CA TYR A 122 8.02 16.75 5.71
C TYR A 122 8.82 18.05 5.84
N GLY A 123 9.21 18.67 4.74
CA GLY A 123 10.07 19.87 4.72
C GLY A 123 11.50 19.64 5.25
N LYS A 124 11.87 18.39 5.46
CA LYS A 124 13.18 17.95 5.98
C LYS A 124 13.48 16.52 5.53
N ASP A 125 14.72 16.09 5.71
CA ASP A 125 15.10 14.71 5.43
C ASP A 125 14.49 13.77 6.48
N VAL A 126 13.49 13.00 6.05
CA VAL A 126 12.83 11.93 6.80
C VAL A 126 12.99 10.66 6.01
N THR A 127 13.49 9.60 6.64
CA THR A 127 13.59 8.30 5.97
C THR A 127 12.22 7.62 5.91
N THR A 128 11.98 6.85 4.87
CA THR A 128 10.77 6.03 4.73
C THR A 128 10.57 5.16 5.96
N THR A 129 11.64 4.54 6.48
CA THR A 129 11.58 3.72 7.70
C THR A 129 11.07 4.54 8.89
N ALA A 130 11.65 5.71 9.16
CA ALA A 130 11.24 6.56 10.29
C ALA A 130 9.75 6.99 10.17
N ALA A 131 9.28 7.28 8.96
CA ALA A 131 7.87 7.57 8.74
C ALA A 131 6.98 6.36 9.05
N LEU A 132 7.29 5.19 8.48
CA LEU A 132 6.44 3.99 8.59
C LEU A 132 6.52 3.29 9.95
N THR A 133 7.58 3.50 10.74
CA THR A 133 7.72 2.94 12.10
C THR A 133 7.14 3.84 13.20
N GLY A 134 6.65 5.03 12.84
CA GLY A 134 6.03 5.96 13.79
C GLY A 134 7.03 6.81 14.55
N GLU A 135 8.28 6.89 14.10
CA GLU A 135 9.31 7.73 14.71
C GLU A 135 9.11 9.22 14.44
N VAL A 136 8.31 9.56 13.44
CA VAL A 136 7.95 10.93 13.09
C VAL A 136 6.44 11.15 13.19
N PRO A 137 5.99 12.33 13.62
CA PRO A 137 4.57 12.63 13.71
C PRO A 137 3.93 12.74 12.33
N VAL A 138 2.64 12.45 12.24
CA VAL A 138 1.85 12.67 11.02
C VAL A 138 1.81 14.17 10.71
N PRO A 139 2.30 14.60 9.54
CA PRO A 139 2.25 16.01 9.15
C PRO A 139 0.81 16.48 8.96
N MET A 140 0.59 17.79 9.09
CA MET A 140 -0.75 18.36 9.08
C MET A 140 -1.50 18.05 7.77
N GLU A 141 -0.82 18.09 6.67
CA GLU A 141 -1.35 17.82 5.33
C GLU A 141 -1.87 16.38 5.17
N ALA A 142 -1.29 15.43 5.89
CA ALA A 142 -1.65 14.01 5.84
C ALA A 142 -2.70 13.59 6.89
N ARG A 143 -3.06 14.46 7.82
CA ARG A 143 -3.99 14.10 8.93
C ARG A 143 -5.37 13.69 8.42
N GLY A 144 -5.88 14.35 7.38
CA GLY A 144 -7.16 14.00 6.78
C GLY A 144 -7.16 12.57 6.21
N PHE A 145 -6.12 12.20 5.49
CA PHE A 145 -5.93 10.85 4.97
C PHE A 145 -5.87 9.81 6.10
N ILE A 146 -5.04 10.02 7.10
CA ILE A 146 -4.90 9.09 8.24
C ILE A 146 -6.20 8.95 9.02
N ALA A 147 -6.92 10.04 9.24
CA ALA A 147 -8.21 10.01 9.94
C ALA A 147 -9.25 9.19 9.16
N GLU A 148 -9.30 9.33 7.84
CA GLU A 148 -10.23 8.60 6.99
C GLU A 148 -9.91 7.09 6.96
N VAL A 149 -8.63 6.71 6.85
CA VAL A 149 -8.19 5.32 6.93
C VAL A 149 -8.58 4.69 8.28
N ALA A 150 -8.36 5.41 9.38
CA ALA A 150 -8.72 4.95 10.72
C ALA A 150 -10.25 4.78 10.87
N ARG A 151 -11.04 5.72 10.35
CA ARG A 151 -12.51 5.68 10.37
C ARG A 151 -13.05 4.47 9.62
N LEU A 152 -12.61 4.27 8.37
CA LEU A 152 -13.05 3.17 7.50
C LEU A 152 -12.72 1.81 8.13
N ARG A 153 -11.58 1.69 8.78
CA ARG A 153 -11.24 0.47 9.50
C ARG A 153 -12.19 0.19 10.65
N THR A 154 -12.46 1.20 11.50
CA THR A 154 -13.38 1.04 12.64
C THR A 154 -14.76 0.60 12.16
N GLU A 155 -15.25 1.15 11.06
CA GLU A 155 -16.52 0.74 10.45
C GLU A 155 -16.49 -0.70 9.92
N ALA A 156 -15.37 -1.13 9.35
CA ALA A 156 -15.21 -2.50 8.87
C ALA A 156 -15.14 -3.52 10.01
N GLU A 157 -14.54 -3.17 11.14
CA GLU A 157 -14.46 -4.03 12.35
C GLU A 157 -15.81 -4.12 13.09
N ALA A 158 -16.72 -3.17 12.89
CA ALA A 158 -18.04 -3.14 13.53
C ALA A 158 -19.13 -3.94 12.77
N ARG A 159 -18.84 -4.48 11.60
CA ARG A 159 -19.75 -5.28 10.75
C ARG A 159 -19.56 -6.77 10.98
#